data_6f1f26653dc0f4d5d39b9715b06a70ab
#
_entry.id   6f1f26653dc0f4d5d39b9715b06a70ab
#
_cell.length_a   1.000
_cell.length_b   1.000
_cell.length_c   1.000
_cell.angle_alpha   90.00
_cell.angle_beta   90.00
_cell.angle_gamma   90.00
#
_symmetry.space_group_name_H-M   'P 1'
#
loop_
_entity.id
_entity.type
_entity.pdbx_description
1 polymer ?
#
loop_
_entity_poly.entity_id
_entity_poly.type
_entity_poly.pdbx_seq_one_letter_code
_entity_poly.pdbx_strand_id
1 'polypeptide(L)'
;MPIQIPNDLPAAETLKKENIFVMTQTRAETQQIRPLEIVVLNLMPTKIVTETQLSRLLGNTPLQVHLELMKMSSYKSKNVSAEHLLTFYKTWDQLKDRKFDGMIITGAPVELMEFEQVDYWPELCKIMEWSKTNVHSTFHICWGAQAGLYYHYGIPKHKLEKKLFGIFRHHADYKRSILLRGFDDEFWVPHSRHTTVLREDIAATPGLKIVASSHEAGVYCVMNKEGRQIFVTGHSEYDADTLKREYVRDKNAGIPIDVPTNYFPDDDDTQEPIVRWRGHAHLLFSHWLNYFVYQTTPYDIMTIGQSEE
;
A
#
# COMPACT_ATOMS: atom_id res chain seq x y z
N MET A 1 3.10 -13.44 15.70
CA MET A 1 4.56 -13.20 15.85
C MET A 1 4.87 -11.83 15.24
N PRO A 2 5.91 -11.13 15.68
CA PRO A 2 6.10 -9.72 15.36
C PRO A 2 6.74 -9.50 14.00
N ILE A 3 6.58 -8.27 13.48
CA ILE A 3 7.34 -7.79 12.34
C ILE A 3 8.83 -7.72 12.70
N GLN A 4 9.68 -8.26 11.83
CA GLN A 4 11.12 -8.09 11.87
C GLN A 4 11.52 -6.89 11.01
N ILE A 5 12.12 -5.91 11.63
CA ILE A 5 12.62 -4.69 10.96
C ILE A 5 14.06 -4.44 11.39
N PRO A 6 14.86 -3.68 10.61
CA PRO A 6 16.21 -3.29 11.02
C PRO A 6 16.22 -2.67 12.41
N ASN A 7 17.25 -2.98 13.22
CA ASN A 7 17.31 -2.60 14.64
C ASN A 7 17.13 -1.09 14.87
N ASP A 8 17.68 -0.26 14.00
CA ASP A 8 17.72 1.20 14.13
C ASP A 8 16.69 1.92 13.24
N LEU A 9 15.73 1.20 12.68
CA LEU A 9 14.67 1.84 11.89
C LEU A 9 13.81 2.72 12.80
N PRO A 10 13.59 4.03 12.48
CA PRO A 10 12.80 4.94 13.32
C PRO A 10 11.39 4.44 13.65
N ALA A 11 10.78 3.66 12.75
CA ALA A 11 9.49 3.01 12.99
C ALA A 11 9.48 2.14 14.25
N ALA A 12 10.60 1.51 14.63
CA ALA A 12 10.68 0.63 15.78
C ALA A 12 10.29 1.32 17.10
N GLU A 13 10.74 2.57 17.31
CA GLU A 13 10.39 3.33 18.51
C GLU A 13 8.91 3.69 18.55
N THR A 14 8.35 4.11 17.42
CA THR A 14 6.94 4.46 17.31
C THR A 14 6.06 3.25 17.59
N LEU A 15 6.36 2.11 16.97
CA LEU A 15 5.61 0.87 17.17
C LEU A 15 5.66 0.37 18.61
N LYS A 16 6.82 0.47 19.27
CA LYS A 16 6.94 0.14 20.70
C LYS A 16 6.06 1.03 21.59
N LYS A 17 5.98 2.33 21.30
CA LYS A 17 5.09 3.26 22.03
C LYS A 17 3.60 2.94 21.82
N GLU A 18 3.25 2.36 20.69
CA GLU A 18 1.90 1.90 20.34
C GLU A 18 1.58 0.49 20.88
N ASN A 19 2.46 -0.12 21.69
CA ASN A 19 2.38 -1.50 22.18
C ASN A 19 2.33 -2.56 21.07
N ILE A 20 2.87 -2.25 19.90
CA ILE A 20 3.07 -3.21 18.81
C ILE A 20 4.42 -3.88 19.01
N PHE A 21 4.40 -5.20 19.13
CA PHE A 21 5.62 -5.96 19.36
C PHE A 21 6.48 -6.00 18.09
N VAL A 22 7.70 -5.49 18.19
CA VAL A 22 8.69 -5.47 17.12
C VAL A 22 9.81 -6.47 17.47
N MET A 23 10.11 -7.35 16.54
CA MET A 23 11.25 -8.25 16.65
C MET A 23 12.49 -7.60 16.04
N THR A 24 13.56 -7.49 16.81
CA THR A 24 14.85 -7.06 16.25
C THR A 24 15.43 -8.18 15.39
N GLN A 25 16.23 -7.80 14.40
CA GLN A 25 16.89 -8.75 13.50
C GLN A 25 17.68 -9.82 14.28
N THR A 26 18.44 -9.42 15.30
CA THR A 26 19.22 -10.32 16.14
C THR A 26 18.36 -11.38 16.84
N ARG A 27 17.15 -11.02 17.30
CA ARG A 27 16.24 -11.96 17.96
C ARG A 27 15.58 -12.91 16.95
N ALA A 28 15.29 -12.44 15.74
CA ALA A 28 14.68 -13.26 14.70
C ALA A 28 15.62 -14.37 14.21
N GLU A 29 16.91 -14.08 14.09
CA GLU A 29 17.95 -15.05 13.65
C GLU A 29 18.10 -16.24 14.60
N THR A 30 17.63 -16.13 15.85
CA THR A 30 17.67 -17.24 16.83
C THR A 30 16.45 -18.17 16.75
N GLN A 31 15.47 -17.90 15.90
CA GLN A 31 14.26 -18.70 15.75
C GLN A 31 14.29 -19.51 14.45
N GLN A 32 14.02 -20.81 14.53
CA GLN A 32 13.93 -21.70 13.35
C GLN A 32 12.56 -21.57 12.64
N ILE A 33 12.16 -20.38 12.29
CA ILE A 33 10.90 -20.12 11.58
C ILE A 33 11.23 -19.34 10.31
N ARG A 34 10.75 -19.79 9.15
CA ARG A 34 10.87 -19.01 7.93
C ARG A 34 9.94 -17.78 8.01
N PRO A 35 10.46 -16.57 8.10
CA PRO A 35 9.64 -15.37 8.01
C PRO A 35 9.10 -15.20 6.59
N LEU A 36 8.00 -14.47 6.47
CA LEU A 36 7.54 -13.98 5.16
C LEU A 36 8.45 -12.85 4.71
N GLU A 37 9.04 -12.97 3.54
CA GLU A 37 9.87 -11.94 2.91
C GLU A 37 8.96 -10.94 2.21
N ILE A 38 8.76 -9.76 2.80
CA ILE A 38 7.93 -8.69 2.25
C ILE A 38 8.81 -7.52 1.83
N VAL A 39 8.72 -7.12 0.56
CA VAL A 39 9.40 -5.92 0.05
C VAL A 39 8.41 -4.76 -0.14
N VAL A 40 8.79 -3.57 0.31
CA VAL A 40 8.00 -2.34 0.13
C VAL A 40 8.73 -1.40 -0.79
N LEU A 41 8.22 -1.21 -2.01
CA LEU A 41 8.65 -0.12 -2.90
C LEU A 41 7.96 1.15 -2.44
N ASN A 42 8.70 1.96 -1.70
CA ASN A 42 8.19 3.20 -1.11
C ASN A 42 8.44 4.38 -2.05
N LEU A 43 7.39 4.80 -2.77
CA LEU A 43 7.41 5.93 -3.70
C LEU A 43 7.03 7.27 -3.02
N MET A 44 6.56 7.21 -1.75
CA MET A 44 6.14 8.41 -1.02
C MET A 44 7.32 9.32 -0.69
N PRO A 45 7.12 10.64 -0.71
CA PRO A 45 8.16 11.61 -0.31
C PRO A 45 8.42 11.58 1.20
N THR A 46 7.40 11.26 2.02
CA THR A 46 7.48 11.14 3.48
C THR A 46 7.78 9.70 3.90
N LYS A 47 8.94 9.18 3.49
CA LYS A 47 9.28 7.75 3.64
C LYS A 47 9.15 7.22 5.06
N ILE A 48 9.68 7.92 6.06
CA ILE A 48 9.66 7.49 7.47
C ILE A 48 8.23 7.34 8.01
N VAL A 49 7.33 8.25 7.62
CA VAL A 49 5.92 8.16 7.99
C VAL A 49 5.28 6.92 7.36
N THR A 50 5.49 6.70 6.06
CA THR A 50 4.97 5.54 5.33
C THR A 50 5.53 4.23 5.87
N GLU A 51 6.81 4.18 6.22
CA GLU A 51 7.45 3.03 6.89
C GLU A 51 6.71 2.66 8.17
N THR A 52 6.43 3.65 9.03
CA THR A 52 5.71 3.44 10.29
C THR A 52 4.27 2.97 10.03
N GLN A 53 3.56 3.59 9.11
CA GLN A 53 2.18 3.26 8.76
C GLN A 53 2.07 1.81 8.27
N LEU A 54 2.90 1.41 7.32
CA LEU A 54 2.89 0.05 6.77
C LEU A 54 3.39 -0.98 7.79
N SER A 55 4.43 -0.66 8.56
CA SER A 55 4.94 -1.56 9.59
C SER A 55 3.90 -1.84 10.68
N ARG A 56 3.04 -0.86 11.02
CA ARG A 56 1.94 -1.06 11.97
C ARG A 56 0.93 -2.07 11.45
N LEU A 57 0.57 -2.01 10.18
CA LEU A 57 -0.40 -2.93 9.57
C LEU A 57 0.20 -4.33 9.37
N LEU A 58 1.43 -4.40 8.89
CA LEU A 58 2.15 -5.66 8.70
C LEU A 58 2.52 -6.35 10.03
N GLY A 59 2.67 -5.58 11.11
CA GLY A 59 2.97 -6.10 12.45
C GLY A 59 1.76 -6.67 13.19
N ASN A 60 0.54 -6.43 12.71
CA ASN A 60 -0.69 -6.91 13.36
C ASN A 60 -1.11 -8.31 12.86
N THR A 61 -0.20 -9.26 12.92
CA THR A 61 -0.39 -10.65 12.51
C THR A 61 0.40 -11.60 13.39
N PRO A 62 -0.04 -12.85 13.59
CA PRO A 62 0.76 -13.88 14.25
C PRO A 62 1.93 -14.39 13.38
N LEU A 63 1.96 -14.04 12.09
CA LEU A 63 3.02 -14.45 11.17
C LEU A 63 4.28 -13.62 11.41
N GLN A 64 5.44 -14.23 11.24
CA GLN A 64 6.71 -13.50 11.24
C GLN A 64 6.92 -12.88 9.86
N VAL A 65 7.10 -11.57 9.83
CA VAL A 65 7.34 -10.79 8.60
C VAL A 65 8.71 -10.15 8.66
N HIS A 66 9.52 -10.41 7.65
CA HIS A 66 10.78 -9.70 7.39
C HIS A 66 10.51 -8.60 6.35
N LEU A 67 10.74 -7.35 6.75
CA LEU A 67 10.47 -6.19 5.92
C LEU A 67 11.74 -5.70 5.23
N GLU A 68 11.75 -5.71 3.90
CA GLU A 68 12.78 -5.10 3.07
C GLU A 68 12.25 -3.81 2.43
N LEU A 69 13.00 -2.72 2.51
CA LEU A 69 12.60 -1.44 1.93
C LEU A 69 13.31 -1.20 0.59
N MET A 70 12.53 -0.90 -0.46
CA MET A 70 13.03 -0.61 -1.79
C MET A 70 12.75 0.84 -2.17
N LYS A 71 13.73 1.47 -2.83
CA LYS A 71 13.61 2.81 -3.42
C LYS A 71 13.94 2.77 -4.91
N MET A 72 13.46 3.78 -5.63
CA MET A 72 13.88 4.04 -7.01
C MET A 72 15.36 4.47 -7.04
N SER A 73 16.13 3.93 -7.97
CA SER A 73 17.52 4.34 -8.22
C SER A 73 17.59 5.59 -9.08
N SER A 74 16.66 5.73 -10.01
CA SER A 74 16.54 6.86 -10.96
C SER A 74 15.99 8.15 -10.34
N TYR A 75 15.51 8.11 -9.08
CA TYR A 75 14.90 9.27 -8.41
C TYR A 75 15.58 9.59 -7.09
N LYS A 76 16.01 10.85 -6.92
CA LYS A 76 16.60 11.34 -5.67
C LYS A 76 15.53 11.93 -4.76
N SER A 77 15.25 11.25 -3.66
CA SER A 77 14.30 11.74 -2.64
C SER A 77 14.80 13.04 -1.99
N LYS A 78 13.90 14.04 -1.86
CA LYS A 78 14.23 15.38 -1.31
C LYS A 78 13.94 15.52 0.19
N ASN A 79 13.06 14.68 0.75
CA ASN A 79 12.51 14.85 2.10
C ASN A 79 13.02 13.83 3.13
N VAL A 80 14.09 13.11 2.80
CA VAL A 80 14.70 12.08 3.65
C VAL A 80 16.20 12.22 3.58
N SER A 81 16.92 12.03 4.69
CA SER A 81 18.37 12.09 4.71
C SER A 81 18.98 11.01 3.83
N ALA A 82 20.13 11.32 3.21
CA ALA A 82 20.87 10.35 2.41
C ALA A 82 21.33 9.15 3.27
N GLU A 83 21.68 9.40 4.54
CA GLU A 83 22.09 8.40 5.50
C GLU A 83 20.98 7.38 5.76
N HIS A 84 19.73 7.82 6.02
CA HIS A 84 18.58 6.94 6.18
C HIS A 84 18.36 6.05 4.96
N LEU A 85 18.43 6.67 3.76
CA LEU A 85 18.27 5.92 2.51
C LEU A 85 19.38 4.91 2.25
N LEU A 86 20.61 5.20 2.64
CA LEU A 86 21.75 4.28 2.48
C LEU A 86 21.68 3.14 3.48
N THR A 87 21.20 3.42 4.69
CA THR A 87 21.13 2.43 5.77
C THR A 87 19.99 1.44 5.57
N PHE A 88 18.79 1.90 5.19
CA PHE A 88 17.58 1.09 5.26
C PHE A 88 17.00 0.71 3.90
N TYR A 89 17.38 1.38 2.81
CA TYR A 89 16.78 1.15 1.49
C TYR A 89 17.76 0.48 0.53
N LYS A 90 17.22 -0.50 -0.19
CA LYS A 90 17.93 -1.11 -1.33
C LYS A 90 17.30 -0.65 -2.66
N THR A 91 18.09 -0.72 -3.72
CA THR A 91 17.61 -0.51 -5.09
C THR A 91 17.18 -1.85 -5.70
N TRP A 92 16.40 -1.80 -6.80
CA TRP A 92 16.05 -3.00 -7.54
C TRP A 92 17.27 -3.83 -7.96
N ASP A 93 18.35 -3.21 -8.42
CA ASP A 93 19.57 -3.92 -8.80
C ASP A 93 20.19 -4.75 -7.66
N GLN A 94 20.01 -4.32 -6.42
CA GLN A 94 20.48 -5.07 -5.23
C GLN A 94 19.52 -6.21 -4.84
N LEU A 95 18.27 -6.20 -5.32
CA LEU A 95 17.23 -7.15 -4.93
C LEU A 95 16.75 -8.06 -6.07
N LYS A 96 17.13 -7.78 -7.32
CA LYS A 96 16.58 -8.43 -8.51
C LYS A 96 16.73 -9.96 -8.57
N ASP A 97 17.76 -10.49 -7.91
CA ASP A 97 18.04 -11.93 -7.87
C ASP A 97 17.34 -12.64 -6.69
N ARG A 98 16.64 -11.87 -5.83
CA ARG A 98 15.88 -12.41 -4.70
C ARG A 98 14.43 -12.70 -5.09
N LYS A 99 13.80 -13.57 -4.31
CA LYS A 99 12.36 -13.86 -4.35
C LYS A 99 11.72 -13.33 -3.08
N PHE A 100 10.43 -12.97 -3.17
CA PHE A 100 9.66 -12.42 -2.06
C PHE A 100 8.27 -13.07 -2.00
N ASP A 101 7.77 -13.29 -0.80
CA ASP A 101 6.41 -13.75 -0.58
C ASP A 101 5.39 -12.66 -0.96
N GLY A 102 5.71 -11.41 -0.65
CA GLY A 102 4.83 -10.29 -0.98
C GLY A 102 5.58 -9.01 -1.30
N MET A 103 4.90 -8.12 -2.03
CA MET A 103 5.39 -6.78 -2.35
C MET A 103 4.29 -5.75 -2.17
N ILE A 104 4.64 -4.61 -1.57
CA ILE A 104 3.77 -3.44 -1.54
C ILE A 104 4.38 -2.36 -2.43
N ILE A 105 3.57 -1.78 -3.33
CA ILE A 105 3.93 -0.59 -4.11
C ILE A 105 3.06 0.56 -3.62
N THR A 106 3.67 1.57 -3.02
CA THR A 106 2.95 2.69 -2.41
C THR A 106 2.44 3.70 -3.44
N GLY A 107 1.61 4.64 -2.99
CA GLY A 107 1.27 5.83 -3.75
C GLY A 107 2.46 6.75 -4.00
N ALA A 108 2.25 7.75 -4.86
CA ALA A 108 3.20 8.83 -5.13
C ALA A 108 2.44 10.11 -5.50
N PRO A 109 2.95 11.32 -5.16
CA PRO A 109 2.28 12.58 -5.45
C PRO A 109 2.55 13.08 -6.88
N VAL A 110 2.40 12.21 -7.87
CA VAL A 110 2.65 12.48 -9.30
C VAL A 110 1.42 12.17 -10.17
N GLU A 111 0.26 12.05 -9.56
CA GLU A 111 -0.97 11.57 -10.19
C GLU A 111 -1.51 12.45 -11.32
N LEU A 112 -1.17 13.75 -11.33
CA LEU A 112 -1.56 14.68 -12.41
C LEU A 112 -0.66 14.61 -13.64
N MET A 113 0.50 13.94 -13.55
CA MET A 113 1.39 13.68 -14.68
C MET A 113 0.93 12.43 -15.43
N GLU A 114 1.10 12.39 -16.75
CA GLU A 114 0.97 11.12 -17.48
C GLU A 114 2.03 10.14 -16.98
N PHE A 115 1.72 8.83 -17.04
CA PHE A 115 2.63 7.81 -16.48
C PHE A 115 4.02 7.89 -17.11
N GLU A 116 4.08 8.03 -18.43
CA GLU A 116 5.32 8.11 -19.20
C GLU A 116 6.14 9.37 -18.93
N GLN A 117 5.53 10.41 -18.36
CA GLN A 117 6.20 11.67 -17.98
C GLN A 117 6.83 11.61 -16.58
N VAL A 118 6.57 10.53 -15.81
CA VAL A 118 7.17 10.34 -14.50
C VAL A 118 8.61 9.86 -14.65
N ASP A 119 9.58 10.60 -14.11
CA ASP A 119 11.03 10.37 -14.30
C ASP A 119 11.45 8.91 -14.07
N TYR A 120 10.84 8.25 -13.10
CA TYR A 120 11.16 6.85 -12.75
C TYR A 120 10.22 5.81 -13.39
N TRP A 121 9.33 6.21 -14.30
CA TRP A 121 8.38 5.29 -14.94
C TRP A 121 9.05 4.08 -15.61
N PRO A 122 10.14 4.25 -16.39
CA PRO A 122 10.82 3.10 -17.00
C PRO A 122 11.40 2.11 -15.97
N GLU A 123 11.89 2.59 -14.84
CA GLU A 123 12.37 1.72 -13.75
C GLU A 123 11.20 1.03 -13.04
N LEU A 124 10.10 1.75 -12.78
CA LEU A 124 8.89 1.18 -12.19
C LEU A 124 8.31 0.06 -13.06
N CYS A 125 8.26 0.24 -14.38
CA CYS A 125 7.84 -0.81 -15.32
C CYS A 125 8.72 -2.06 -15.21
N LYS A 126 10.04 -1.92 -15.11
CA LYS A 126 10.96 -3.05 -14.91
C LYS A 126 10.68 -3.77 -13.57
N ILE A 127 10.42 -3.02 -12.52
CA ILE A 127 10.09 -3.60 -11.20
C ILE A 127 8.75 -4.33 -11.24
N MET A 128 7.74 -3.76 -11.90
CA MET A 128 6.43 -4.42 -12.06
C MET A 128 6.53 -5.68 -12.92
N GLU A 129 7.35 -5.68 -13.99
CA GLU A 129 7.60 -6.88 -14.76
C GLU A 129 8.33 -7.96 -13.96
N TRP A 130 9.40 -7.57 -13.26
CA TRP A 130 10.14 -8.43 -12.35
C TRP A 130 9.25 -9.05 -11.26
N SER A 131 8.28 -8.30 -10.75
CA SER A 131 7.39 -8.80 -9.70
C SER A 131 6.54 -10.00 -10.15
N LYS A 132 6.24 -10.16 -11.44
CA LYS A 132 5.47 -11.30 -11.97
C LYS A 132 6.13 -12.66 -11.71
N THR A 133 7.46 -12.69 -11.68
CA THR A 133 8.24 -13.93 -11.54
C THR A 133 8.99 -14.02 -10.20
N ASN A 134 9.19 -12.90 -9.52
CA ASN A 134 10.01 -12.83 -8.31
C ASN A 134 9.20 -12.55 -7.04
N VAL A 135 7.92 -12.21 -7.17
CA VAL A 135 7.04 -11.93 -6.03
C VAL A 135 5.78 -12.80 -6.15
N HIS A 136 5.40 -13.45 -5.05
CA HIS A 136 4.20 -14.29 -5.07
C HIS A 136 2.92 -13.45 -5.12
N SER A 137 2.78 -12.42 -4.26
CA SER A 137 1.60 -11.54 -4.26
C SER A 137 2.01 -10.07 -4.15
N THR A 138 1.39 -9.21 -4.99
CA THR A 138 1.63 -7.76 -4.98
C THR A 138 0.40 -7.00 -4.49
N PHE A 139 0.63 -5.97 -3.66
CA PHE A 139 -0.38 -5.08 -3.12
C PHE A 139 -0.05 -3.63 -3.50
N HIS A 140 -0.86 -3.04 -4.36
CA HIS A 140 -0.64 -1.70 -4.90
C HIS A 140 -1.56 -0.69 -4.22
N ILE A 141 -1.05 0.48 -3.84
CA ILE A 141 -1.79 1.50 -3.09
C ILE A 141 -1.88 2.81 -3.90
N CYS A 142 -3.07 3.39 -3.98
CA CYS A 142 -3.38 4.70 -4.55
C CYS A 142 -2.83 4.88 -5.97
N TRP A 143 -1.89 5.82 -6.19
CA TRP A 143 -1.24 5.99 -7.48
C TRP A 143 -0.50 4.72 -7.93
N GLY A 144 0.12 3.99 -7.01
CA GLY A 144 0.73 2.69 -7.30
C GLY A 144 -0.29 1.67 -7.83
N ALA A 145 -1.55 1.72 -7.36
CA ALA A 145 -2.62 0.89 -7.88
C ALA A 145 -3.01 1.30 -9.31
N GLN A 146 -3.12 2.60 -9.58
CA GLN A 146 -3.40 3.11 -10.92
C GLN A 146 -2.25 2.77 -11.89
N ALA A 147 -0.99 2.92 -11.46
CA ALA A 147 0.19 2.58 -12.25
C ALA A 147 0.24 1.08 -12.57
N GLY A 148 -0.08 0.22 -11.60
CA GLY A 148 -0.14 -1.22 -11.80
C GLY A 148 -1.28 -1.64 -12.75
N LEU A 149 -2.47 -1.06 -12.59
CA LEU A 149 -3.61 -1.31 -13.49
C LEU A 149 -3.29 -0.85 -14.92
N TYR A 150 -2.62 0.28 -15.08
CA TYR A 150 -2.20 0.76 -16.39
C TYR A 150 -1.14 -0.14 -17.01
N TYR A 151 -0.06 -0.45 -16.28
CA TYR A 151 1.04 -1.25 -16.79
C TYR A 151 0.63 -2.68 -17.17
N HIS A 152 -0.10 -3.36 -16.28
CA HIS A 152 -0.43 -4.78 -16.46
C HIS A 152 -1.64 -5.01 -17.34
N TYR A 153 -2.58 -4.05 -17.41
CA TYR A 153 -3.90 -4.24 -18.02
C TYR A 153 -4.31 -3.15 -18.99
N GLY A 154 -3.51 -2.08 -19.14
CA GLY A 154 -3.83 -0.96 -20.03
C GLY A 154 -4.98 -0.08 -19.54
N ILE A 155 -5.37 -0.16 -18.26
CA ILE A 155 -6.48 0.62 -17.71
C ILE A 155 -6.01 2.05 -17.45
N PRO A 156 -6.61 3.07 -18.10
CA PRO A 156 -6.20 4.45 -17.94
C PRO A 156 -6.65 5.02 -16.59
N LYS A 157 -5.98 6.07 -16.15
CA LYS A 157 -6.49 6.94 -15.08
C LYS A 157 -7.25 8.11 -15.67
N HIS A 158 -8.25 8.58 -14.95
CA HIS A 158 -9.10 9.70 -15.34
C HIS A 158 -8.99 10.81 -14.30
N LYS A 159 -8.85 12.06 -14.74
CA LYS A 159 -8.81 13.22 -13.86
C LYS A 159 -10.19 13.47 -13.25
N LEU A 160 -10.23 13.70 -11.95
CA LEU A 160 -11.43 14.13 -11.24
C LEU A 160 -11.64 15.64 -11.40
N GLU A 161 -12.88 16.09 -11.37
CA GLU A 161 -13.21 17.54 -11.40
C GLU A 161 -12.71 18.24 -10.14
N LYS A 162 -12.81 17.55 -8.99
CA LYS A 162 -12.30 17.98 -7.69
C LYS A 162 -11.45 16.89 -7.07
N LYS A 163 -10.53 17.29 -6.21
CA LYS A 163 -9.77 16.36 -5.37
C LYS A 163 -10.74 15.54 -4.51
N LEU A 164 -10.67 14.24 -4.60
CA LEU A 164 -11.36 13.34 -3.68
C LEU A 164 -10.57 13.32 -2.38
N PHE A 165 -11.09 14.00 -1.36
CA PHE A 165 -10.35 14.26 -0.13
C PHE A 165 -11.24 14.08 1.11
N GLY A 166 -10.95 13.06 1.91
CA GLY A 166 -11.75 12.72 3.08
C GLY A 166 -11.82 11.21 3.34
N ILE A 167 -12.80 10.79 4.12
CA ILE A 167 -13.13 9.40 4.37
C ILE A 167 -14.51 9.07 3.83
N PHE A 168 -14.61 7.99 3.05
CA PHE A 168 -15.82 7.63 2.32
C PHE A 168 -16.28 6.24 2.68
N ARG A 169 -17.62 6.03 2.62
CA ARG A 169 -18.22 4.71 2.83
C ARG A 169 -18.07 3.84 1.61
N HIS A 170 -17.67 2.61 1.85
CA HIS A 170 -17.47 1.57 0.85
C HIS A 170 -18.31 0.35 1.19
N HIS A 171 -18.58 -0.47 0.19
CA HIS A 171 -19.25 -1.75 0.32
C HIS A 171 -18.53 -2.83 -0.52
N ALA A 172 -18.73 -4.09 -0.17
CA ALA A 172 -18.22 -5.20 -0.94
C ALA A 172 -19.06 -5.44 -2.20
N ASP A 173 -18.47 -5.28 -3.38
CA ASP A 173 -19.05 -5.71 -4.66
C ASP A 173 -19.01 -7.24 -4.78
N TYR A 174 -17.94 -7.86 -4.27
CA TYR A 174 -17.81 -9.30 -4.22
C TYR A 174 -17.86 -9.81 -2.78
N LYS A 175 -19.08 -10.08 -2.29
CA LYS A 175 -19.36 -10.49 -0.90
C LYS A 175 -18.65 -11.79 -0.45
N ARG A 176 -18.21 -12.63 -1.39
CA ARG A 176 -17.50 -13.89 -1.10
C ARG A 176 -15.97 -13.72 -1.11
N SER A 177 -15.47 -12.51 -1.22
CA SER A 177 -14.03 -12.27 -1.21
C SER A 177 -13.43 -12.61 0.15
N ILE A 178 -12.43 -13.49 0.16
CA ILE A 178 -11.67 -13.80 1.36
C ILE A 178 -10.92 -12.55 1.86
N LEU A 179 -10.54 -11.65 0.97
CA LEU A 179 -9.85 -10.41 1.31
C LEU A 179 -10.70 -9.51 2.23
N LEU A 180 -12.04 -9.53 2.08
CA LEU A 180 -12.98 -8.74 2.88
C LEU A 180 -13.73 -9.58 3.92
N ARG A 181 -13.25 -10.76 4.25
CA ARG A 181 -13.91 -11.64 5.23
C ARG A 181 -14.01 -10.94 6.59
N GLY A 182 -15.20 -10.88 7.15
CA GLY A 182 -15.46 -10.22 8.45
C GLY A 182 -15.52 -8.70 8.40
N PHE A 183 -15.50 -8.11 7.20
CA PHE A 183 -15.87 -6.70 7.05
C PHE A 183 -17.36 -6.52 7.28
N ASP A 184 -17.72 -5.35 7.80
CA ASP A 184 -19.11 -4.92 7.88
C ASP A 184 -19.69 -4.70 6.48
N ASP A 185 -21.00 -4.60 6.35
CA ASP A 185 -21.68 -4.33 5.07
C ASP A 185 -21.23 -2.98 4.49
N GLU A 186 -20.94 -2.01 5.35
CA GLU A 186 -20.32 -0.73 5.02
C GLU A 186 -19.06 -0.51 5.86
N PHE A 187 -18.02 0.02 5.23
CA PHE A 187 -16.76 0.36 5.89
C PHE A 187 -16.16 1.64 5.35
N TRP A 188 -15.35 2.30 6.16
CA TRP A 188 -14.77 3.59 5.84
C TRP A 188 -13.35 3.46 5.33
N VAL A 189 -13.00 4.27 4.31
CA VAL A 189 -11.65 4.32 3.75
C VAL A 189 -11.23 5.78 3.49
N PRO A 190 -10.02 6.19 3.90
CA PRO A 190 -9.45 7.48 3.54
C PRO A 190 -9.07 7.54 2.06
N HIS A 191 -9.31 8.70 1.45
CA HIS A 191 -8.85 9.03 0.10
C HIS A 191 -8.23 10.42 0.06
N SER A 192 -7.16 10.57 -0.71
CA SER A 192 -6.56 11.84 -1.11
C SER A 192 -6.00 11.67 -2.51
N ARG A 193 -6.78 12.01 -3.54
CA ARG A 193 -6.38 11.81 -4.93
C ARG A 193 -7.10 12.75 -5.90
N HIS A 194 -6.43 13.08 -7.01
CA HIS A 194 -6.96 13.89 -8.12
C HIS A 194 -7.37 13.06 -9.34
N THR A 195 -7.13 11.76 -9.31
CA THR A 195 -7.42 10.84 -10.41
C THR A 195 -8.15 9.61 -9.92
N THR A 196 -8.81 8.91 -10.83
CA THR A 196 -9.54 7.67 -10.56
C THR A 196 -9.37 6.68 -11.71
N VAL A 197 -9.77 5.43 -11.48
CA VAL A 197 -10.01 4.42 -12.51
C VAL A 197 -11.51 4.19 -12.62
N LEU A 198 -12.01 3.95 -13.82
CA LEU A 198 -13.44 3.77 -14.04
C LEU A 198 -13.85 2.31 -13.86
N ARG A 199 -15.06 2.10 -13.35
CA ARG A 199 -15.64 0.77 -13.16
C ARG A 199 -15.79 0.00 -14.47
N GLU A 200 -16.22 0.71 -15.51
CA GLU A 200 -16.42 0.19 -16.86
C GLU A 200 -15.12 -0.33 -17.49
N ASP A 201 -14.01 0.38 -17.31
CA ASP A 201 -12.69 -0.03 -17.83
C ASP A 201 -12.23 -1.34 -17.17
N ILE A 202 -12.42 -1.46 -15.85
CA ILE A 202 -12.08 -2.67 -15.11
C ILE A 202 -13.01 -3.82 -15.47
N ALA A 203 -14.32 -3.57 -15.56
CA ALA A 203 -15.31 -4.59 -15.90
C ALA A 203 -15.14 -5.14 -17.31
N ALA A 204 -14.63 -4.33 -18.26
CA ALA A 204 -14.30 -4.72 -19.60
C ALA A 204 -13.00 -5.53 -19.71
N THR A 205 -12.19 -5.57 -18.65
CA THR A 205 -10.87 -6.23 -18.66
C THR A 205 -10.96 -7.66 -18.12
N PRO A 206 -10.76 -8.69 -18.98
CA PRO A 206 -10.79 -10.08 -18.53
C PRO A 206 -9.74 -10.35 -17.43
N GLY A 207 -10.12 -11.17 -16.45
CA GLY A 207 -9.21 -11.57 -15.38
C GLY A 207 -9.15 -10.62 -14.20
N LEU A 208 -9.79 -9.45 -14.27
CA LEU A 208 -9.94 -8.54 -13.13
C LEU A 208 -11.33 -8.67 -12.48
N LYS A 209 -11.38 -8.40 -11.20
CA LYS A 209 -12.60 -8.35 -10.40
C LYS A 209 -12.59 -7.13 -9.49
N ILE A 210 -13.67 -6.36 -9.51
CA ILE A 210 -13.92 -5.33 -8.51
C ILE A 210 -14.35 -6.03 -7.23
N VAL A 211 -13.61 -5.82 -6.15
CA VAL A 211 -13.83 -6.44 -4.84
C VAL A 211 -14.67 -5.53 -3.96
N ALA A 212 -14.39 -4.22 -3.99
CA ALA A 212 -15.12 -3.22 -3.21
C ALA A 212 -15.13 -1.87 -3.93
N SER A 213 -16.17 -1.09 -3.67
CA SER A 213 -16.34 0.26 -4.22
C SER A 213 -17.15 1.15 -3.29
N SER A 214 -17.26 2.42 -3.67
CA SER A 214 -18.07 3.46 -3.02
C SER A 214 -18.93 4.16 -4.08
N HIS A 215 -20.10 4.60 -3.70
CA HIS A 215 -20.93 5.46 -4.55
C HIS A 215 -20.27 6.84 -4.78
N GLU A 216 -19.58 7.35 -3.76
CA GLU A 216 -18.95 8.67 -3.80
C GLU A 216 -17.49 8.60 -4.30
N ALA A 217 -16.73 7.59 -3.83
CA ALA A 217 -15.31 7.49 -4.13
C ALA A 217 -14.99 6.54 -5.32
N GLY A 218 -15.99 5.90 -5.92
CA GLY A 218 -15.78 4.99 -7.05
C GLY A 218 -15.12 3.67 -6.65
N VAL A 219 -14.34 3.09 -7.55
CA VAL A 219 -13.68 1.79 -7.33
C VAL A 219 -12.61 1.92 -6.25
N TYR A 220 -12.67 1.03 -5.26
CA TYR A 220 -11.70 0.98 -4.18
C TYR A 220 -10.70 -0.17 -4.31
N CYS A 221 -11.18 -1.39 -4.45
CA CYS A 221 -10.34 -2.57 -4.48
C CYS A 221 -10.62 -3.41 -5.73
N VAL A 222 -9.56 -3.69 -6.47
CA VAL A 222 -9.55 -4.57 -7.63
C VAL A 222 -8.54 -5.69 -7.39
N MET A 223 -8.84 -6.89 -7.85
CA MET A 223 -7.96 -8.05 -7.72
C MET A 223 -7.96 -8.84 -9.02
N ASN A 224 -6.81 -9.40 -9.39
CA ASN A 224 -6.78 -10.34 -10.49
C ASN A 224 -7.35 -11.71 -10.06
N LYS A 225 -7.66 -12.55 -11.03
CA LYS A 225 -8.35 -13.83 -10.81
C LYS A 225 -7.60 -14.76 -9.85
N GLU A 226 -6.28 -14.76 -9.94
CA GLU A 226 -5.39 -15.60 -9.16
C GLU A 226 -5.14 -15.05 -7.73
N GLY A 227 -5.57 -13.81 -7.42
CA GLY A 227 -5.29 -13.15 -6.15
C GLY A 227 -3.84 -12.70 -5.97
N ARG A 228 -3.03 -12.79 -7.03
CA ARG A 228 -1.60 -12.41 -6.98
C ARG A 228 -1.36 -10.91 -7.13
N GLN A 229 -2.33 -10.17 -7.64
CA GLN A 229 -2.25 -8.72 -7.81
C GLN A 229 -3.49 -8.08 -7.20
N ILE A 230 -3.29 -7.22 -6.22
CA ILE A 230 -4.34 -6.49 -5.51
C ILE A 230 -4.06 -4.99 -5.66
N PHE A 231 -5.08 -4.23 -6.04
CA PHE A 231 -5.01 -2.81 -6.31
C PHE A 231 -6.03 -2.08 -5.46
N VAL A 232 -5.58 -1.22 -4.54
CA VAL A 232 -6.45 -0.41 -3.68
C VAL A 232 -6.21 1.08 -3.96
N THR A 233 -7.25 1.81 -4.27
CA THR A 233 -7.16 3.24 -4.65
C THR A 233 -7.21 4.17 -3.45
N GLY A 234 -7.57 3.66 -2.26
CA GLY A 234 -7.63 4.41 -1.01
C GLY A 234 -6.41 4.15 -0.13
N HIS A 235 -6.40 4.78 1.03
CA HIS A 235 -5.27 4.83 1.96
C HIS A 235 -5.64 4.26 3.33
N SER A 236 -5.78 2.93 3.41
CA SER A 236 -6.06 2.25 4.67
C SER A 236 -4.92 2.37 5.70
N GLU A 237 -3.70 2.69 5.23
CA GLU A 237 -2.51 2.84 6.06
C GLU A 237 -2.42 4.18 6.81
N TYR A 238 -3.25 5.16 6.47
CA TYR A 238 -3.15 6.51 7.03
C TYR A 238 -3.32 6.57 8.55
N ASP A 239 -2.49 7.41 9.18
CA ASP A 239 -2.63 7.83 10.57
C ASP A 239 -3.87 8.70 10.77
N ALA A 240 -4.29 8.82 12.03
CA ALA A 240 -5.45 9.63 12.40
C ALA A 240 -5.38 11.07 11.89
N ASP A 241 -4.18 11.66 11.87
CA ASP A 241 -3.93 13.06 11.54
C ASP A 241 -3.37 13.28 10.12
N THR A 242 -3.24 12.24 9.29
CA THR A 242 -2.62 12.36 7.96
C THR A 242 -3.34 13.36 7.08
N LEU A 243 -4.67 13.25 6.94
CA LEU A 243 -5.46 14.19 6.14
C LEU A 243 -5.50 15.58 6.77
N LYS A 244 -5.50 15.71 8.12
CA LYS A 244 -5.40 16.99 8.82
C LYS A 244 -4.08 17.70 8.50
N ARG A 245 -2.96 16.97 8.55
CA ARG A 245 -1.64 17.53 8.19
C ARG A 245 -1.58 17.97 6.73
N GLU A 246 -2.15 17.20 5.81
CA GLU A 246 -2.24 17.55 4.40
C GLU A 246 -3.11 18.81 4.20
N TYR A 247 -4.29 18.86 4.80
CA TYR A 247 -5.20 20.00 4.77
C TYR A 247 -4.55 21.28 5.27
N VAL A 248 -3.94 21.25 6.46
CA VAL A 248 -3.27 22.40 7.06
C VAL A 248 -2.08 22.86 6.22
N ARG A 249 -1.29 21.92 5.67
CA ARG A 249 -0.17 22.24 4.76
C ARG A 249 -0.65 23.03 3.54
N ASP A 250 -1.67 22.52 2.86
CA ASP A 250 -2.16 23.09 1.61
C ASP A 250 -2.89 24.41 1.86
N LYS A 251 -3.69 24.51 2.92
CA LYS A 251 -4.33 25.75 3.40
C LYS A 251 -3.30 26.85 3.69
N ASN A 252 -2.22 26.51 4.40
CA ASN A 252 -1.14 27.45 4.72
C ASN A 252 -0.30 27.86 3.49
N ALA A 253 -0.23 27.00 2.48
CA ALA A 253 0.42 27.31 1.21
C ALA A 253 -0.47 28.11 0.25
N GLY A 254 -1.71 28.43 0.62
CA GLY A 254 -2.68 29.12 -0.24
C GLY A 254 -3.18 28.26 -1.40
N ILE A 255 -3.02 26.95 -1.34
CA ILE A 255 -3.54 26.00 -2.33
C ILE A 255 -5.03 25.78 -2.03
N PRO A 256 -5.92 25.93 -3.02
CA PRO A 256 -7.33 25.63 -2.83
C PRO A 256 -7.54 24.18 -2.39
N ILE A 257 -8.10 23.98 -1.21
CA ILE A 257 -8.40 22.66 -0.65
C ILE A 257 -9.67 22.75 0.19
N ASP A 258 -10.57 21.79 -0.02
CA ASP A 258 -11.77 21.66 0.80
C ASP A 258 -11.45 20.96 2.13
N VAL A 259 -12.29 21.17 3.15
CA VAL A 259 -12.24 20.39 4.38
C VAL A 259 -12.40 18.91 4.04
N PRO A 260 -11.58 18.01 4.62
CA PRO A 260 -11.71 16.57 4.30
C PRO A 260 -13.10 16.05 4.70
N THR A 261 -13.84 15.55 3.72
CA THR A 261 -15.23 15.08 3.88
C THR A 261 -15.32 13.96 4.93
N ASN A 262 -16.31 14.02 5.83
CA ASN A 262 -16.59 13.02 6.88
C ASN A 262 -15.42 12.73 7.85
N TYR A 263 -14.41 13.55 7.88
CA TYR A 263 -13.17 13.32 8.62
C TYR A 263 -13.21 13.97 10.01
N PHE A 264 -13.63 15.22 10.08
CA PHE A 264 -13.89 15.89 11.35
C PHE A 264 -15.35 15.69 11.79
N PRO A 265 -15.66 15.78 13.09
CA PRO A 265 -17.05 15.87 13.54
C PRO A 265 -17.76 17.04 12.87
N ASP A 266 -18.91 16.80 12.25
CA ASP A 266 -19.72 17.82 11.55
C ASP A 266 -18.93 18.65 10.51
N ASP A 267 -17.84 18.08 9.95
CA ASP A 267 -16.87 18.72 9.05
C ASP A 267 -16.23 20.01 9.62
N ASP A 268 -16.20 20.15 10.95
CA ASP A 268 -15.58 21.26 11.68
C ASP A 268 -14.07 21.03 11.86
N ASP A 269 -13.23 21.76 11.09
CA ASP A 269 -11.77 21.63 11.07
C ASP A 269 -11.06 22.08 12.37
N THR A 270 -11.80 22.63 13.32
CA THR A 270 -11.31 22.99 14.67
C THR A 270 -11.29 21.81 15.63
N GLN A 271 -12.01 20.73 15.31
CA GLN A 271 -12.12 19.52 16.11
C GLN A 271 -11.05 18.48 15.75
N GLU A 272 -10.90 17.48 16.62
CA GLU A 272 -10.02 16.36 16.32
C GLU A 272 -10.71 15.35 15.39
N PRO A 273 -9.96 14.74 14.44
CA PRO A 273 -10.54 13.81 13.48
C PRO A 273 -11.02 12.51 14.14
N ILE A 274 -12.07 11.92 13.56
CA ILE A 274 -12.60 10.62 13.99
C ILE A 274 -12.06 9.51 13.10
N VAL A 275 -11.30 8.59 13.68
CA VAL A 275 -10.77 7.41 12.98
C VAL A 275 -11.86 6.34 12.89
N ARG A 276 -12.30 6.05 11.65
CA ARG A 276 -13.36 5.06 11.35
C ARG A 276 -12.89 3.88 10.47
N TRP A 277 -11.62 3.87 10.05
CA TRP A 277 -11.07 2.89 9.09
C TRP A 277 -10.07 1.89 9.69
N ARG A 278 -9.57 2.12 10.90
CA ARG A 278 -8.47 1.34 11.50
C ARG A 278 -8.75 -0.16 11.58
N GLY A 279 -9.93 -0.55 12.04
CA GLY A 279 -10.29 -1.97 12.17
C GLY A 279 -10.27 -2.69 10.82
N HIS A 280 -10.91 -2.12 9.81
CA HIS A 280 -10.95 -2.68 8.46
C HIS A 280 -9.57 -2.65 7.76
N ALA A 281 -8.75 -1.62 8.02
CA ALA A 281 -7.37 -1.58 7.55
C ALA A 281 -6.55 -2.77 8.07
N HIS A 282 -6.62 -3.05 9.37
CA HIS A 282 -5.94 -4.21 9.96
C HIS A 282 -6.46 -5.54 9.40
N LEU A 283 -7.77 -5.69 9.21
CA LEU A 283 -8.33 -6.89 8.57
C LEU A 283 -7.84 -7.05 7.14
N LEU A 284 -7.85 -5.99 6.34
CA LEU A 284 -7.39 -6.02 4.95
C LEU A 284 -5.96 -6.55 4.82
N PHE A 285 -5.03 -5.96 5.57
CA PHE A 285 -3.62 -6.36 5.52
C PHE A 285 -3.38 -7.75 6.15
N SER A 286 -4.08 -8.08 7.23
CA SER A 286 -4.01 -9.41 7.84
C SER A 286 -4.53 -10.50 6.88
N HIS A 287 -5.60 -10.24 6.14
CA HIS A 287 -6.12 -11.17 5.14
C HIS A 287 -5.19 -11.31 3.94
N TRP A 288 -4.61 -10.20 3.45
CA TRP A 288 -3.60 -10.27 2.42
C TRP A 288 -2.43 -11.14 2.84
N LEU A 289 -1.83 -10.86 4.00
CA LEU A 289 -0.70 -11.63 4.53
C LEU A 289 -1.04 -13.10 4.75
N ASN A 290 -2.23 -13.41 5.30
CA ASN A 290 -2.59 -14.78 5.60
C ASN A 290 -3.03 -15.57 4.37
N TYR A 291 -3.96 -15.04 3.56
CA TYR A 291 -4.63 -15.82 2.51
C TYR A 291 -3.98 -15.70 1.13
N PHE A 292 -3.31 -14.59 0.84
CA PHE A 292 -2.72 -14.31 -0.48
C PHE A 292 -1.20 -14.33 -0.47
N VAL A 293 -0.60 -14.35 0.71
CA VAL A 293 0.85 -14.49 0.87
C VAL A 293 1.17 -15.82 1.54
N TYR A 294 0.89 -15.97 2.84
CA TYR A 294 1.33 -17.12 3.61
C TYR A 294 0.78 -18.47 3.13
N GLN A 295 -0.54 -18.57 2.89
CA GLN A 295 -1.18 -19.84 2.55
C GLN A 295 -0.95 -20.28 1.11
N THR A 296 -0.57 -19.37 0.23
CA THR A 296 -0.45 -19.64 -1.21
C THR A 296 0.98 -19.60 -1.73
N THR A 297 1.91 -18.98 -1.00
CA THR A 297 3.34 -19.00 -1.38
C THR A 297 3.91 -20.42 -1.25
N PRO A 298 4.68 -20.91 -2.24
CA PRO A 298 5.38 -22.17 -2.13
C PRO A 298 6.31 -22.19 -0.90
N TYR A 299 6.44 -23.35 -0.24
CA TYR A 299 7.35 -23.50 0.88
C TYR A 299 8.80 -23.14 0.51
N ASP A 300 9.25 -23.61 -0.64
CA ASP A 300 10.51 -23.15 -1.25
C ASP A 300 10.23 -21.92 -2.12
N ILE A 301 10.57 -20.76 -1.58
CA ILE A 301 10.38 -19.47 -2.24
C ILE A 301 11.10 -19.38 -3.60
N MET A 302 12.14 -20.17 -3.82
CA MET A 302 12.90 -20.17 -5.08
C MET A 302 12.09 -20.72 -6.26
N THR A 303 11.00 -21.44 -5.99
CA THR A 303 10.09 -21.95 -7.04
C THR A 303 9.09 -20.90 -7.53
N ILE A 304 8.99 -19.73 -6.93
CA ILE A 304 8.12 -18.65 -7.41
C ILE A 304 8.44 -18.30 -8.85
N GLY A 305 7.41 -18.28 -9.70
CA GLY A 305 7.52 -17.97 -11.14
C GLY A 305 8.04 -19.12 -12.01
N GLN A 306 8.25 -20.31 -11.45
CA GLN A 306 8.45 -21.53 -12.24
C GLN A 306 7.08 -22.12 -12.59
N SER A 307 6.89 -22.51 -13.85
CA SER A 307 5.69 -23.26 -14.25
C SER A 307 5.71 -24.62 -13.55
N GLU A 308 4.58 -25.02 -12.96
CA GLU A 308 4.38 -26.45 -12.65
C GLU A 308 4.38 -27.19 -14.00
N GLU A 309 5.38 -28.07 -14.20
CA GLU A 309 5.42 -28.98 -15.35
C GLU A 309 4.31 -30.03 -15.28
#